data_04014864ec4120b523664952de3e37cb
#
_entry.id   04014864ec4120b523664952de3e37cb
#
_cell.length_a   1.000
_cell.length_b   1.000
_cell.length_c   1.000
_cell.angle_alpha   90.00
_cell.angle_beta   90.00
_cell.angle_gamma   90.00
#
_symmetry.space_group_name_H-M   'P 1'
#
loop_
_entity.id
_entity.type
_entity.pdbx_description
1 polymer ?
#
loop_
_entity_poly.entity_id
_entity_poly.type
_entity_poly.pdbx_seq_one_letter_code
_entity_poly.pdbx_strand_id
1 'polypeptide(L)'
;LELYKKAAALDSVYGFFNVGFLYWNGPEEIQDPEQALQYLKKAAQMGYTYALSFIGDIYRTGPEELIDYAEAKRYYQKGVDVNEINAIKGMALLYLLGQGVTQNNAMGAFYLKKAADKGNAWAMYHLGRLYYYGEGIPRNPKLALDYLQMAYDANYPDACSLLGLLYERGEGTAPNIELANKLYIRGHELGDDQSMWYLACNYLDGNGLPKDYKRAEKLFIQAIERGNEPARIDLARMIFHGLGTVQDPQKAYEIIKPCLEQGYGRAYMLMGEVYENGLGVEKDYKQAKELYRKALDLGYSFAQEALDRLDKFC
;
A
#
# COMPACT_ATOMS: atom_id res chain seq x y z
N LEU A 1 -18.69 -10.07 -26.30
CA LEU A 1 -17.82 -9.52 -27.34
C LEU A 1 -18.58 -9.36 -28.66
N GLU A 2 -19.21 -10.40 -29.20
CA GLU A 2 -19.86 -10.40 -30.53
C GLU A 2 -20.96 -9.33 -30.69
N LEU A 3 -21.80 -9.12 -29.69
CA LEU A 3 -22.81 -8.04 -29.71
C LEU A 3 -22.20 -6.64 -29.82
N TYR A 4 -21.09 -6.40 -29.10
CA TYR A 4 -20.40 -5.12 -29.17
C TYR A 4 -19.65 -4.95 -30.51
N LYS A 5 -19.12 -6.03 -31.10
CA LYS A 5 -18.57 -5.97 -32.48
C LYS A 5 -19.63 -5.62 -33.52
N LYS A 6 -20.83 -6.19 -33.37
CA LYS A 6 -21.96 -5.80 -34.25
C LYS A 6 -22.33 -4.31 -34.06
N ALA A 7 -22.35 -3.82 -32.82
CA ALA A 7 -22.59 -2.41 -32.54
C ALA A 7 -21.47 -1.51 -33.10
N ALA A 8 -20.22 -1.90 -33.00
CA ALA A 8 -19.08 -1.19 -33.59
C ALA A 8 -19.17 -1.16 -35.13
N ALA A 9 -19.58 -2.26 -35.76
CA ALA A 9 -19.81 -2.33 -37.20
C ALA A 9 -20.94 -1.38 -37.71
N LEU A 10 -21.81 -0.93 -36.80
CA LEU A 10 -22.82 0.09 -37.01
C LEU A 10 -22.37 1.50 -36.55
N ASP A 11 -21.07 1.74 -36.48
CA ASP A 11 -20.44 2.99 -36.03
C ASP A 11 -20.87 3.47 -34.65
N SER A 12 -21.25 2.54 -33.73
CA SER A 12 -21.55 2.89 -32.35
C SER A 12 -20.26 3.19 -31.59
N VAL A 13 -20.12 4.41 -31.07
CA VAL A 13 -18.99 4.80 -30.19
C VAL A 13 -18.87 3.91 -28.94
N TYR A 14 -20.00 3.54 -28.35
CA TYR A 14 -20.04 2.58 -27.23
C TYR A 14 -19.68 1.16 -27.66
N GLY A 15 -20.01 0.78 -28.90
CA GLY A 15 -19.57 -0.49 -29.50
C GLY A 15 -18.05 -0.56 -29.58
N PHE A 16 -17.41 0.45 -30.13
CA PHE A 16 -15.94 0.55 -30.18
C PHE A 16 -15.31 0.54 -28.79
N PHE A 17 -15.81 1.36 -27.88
CA PHE A 17 -15.27 1.39 -26.51
C PHE A 17 -15.38 0.03 -25.80
N ASN A 18 -16.57 -0.59 -25.81
CA ASN A 18 -16.79 -1.85 -25.10
C ASN A 18 -16.00 -3.02 -25.71
N VAL A 19 -15.80 -3.07 -27.01
CA VAL A 19 -14.90 -4.06 -27.64
C VAL A 19 -13.48 -3.84 -27.16
N GLY A 20 -12.96 -2.61 -27.22
CA GLY A 20 -11.63 -2.29 -26.75
C GLY A 20 -11.43 -2.56 -25.25
N PHE A 21 -12.43 -2.22 -24.44
CA PHE A 21 -12.43 -2.52 -22.99
C PHE A 21 -12.37 -4.02 -22.71
N LEU A 22 -13.14 -4.84 -23.44
CA LEU A 22 -13.10 -6.29 -23.26
C LEU A 22 -11.79 -6.91 -23.74
N TYR A 23 -11.18 -6.42 -24.81
CA TYR A 23 -9.85 -6.87 -25.21
C TYR A 23 -8.76 -6.48 -24.20
N TRP A 24 -8.95 -5.43 -23.43
CA TRP A 24 -7.99 -5.00 -22.38
C TRP A 24 -8.25 -5.69 -21.04
N ASN A 25 -9.49 -5.67 -20.52
CA ASN A 25 -9.87 -6.09 -19.17
C ASN A 25 -10.76 -7.34 -19.12
N GLY A 26 -11.01 -7.98 -20.24
CA GLY A 26 -11.85 -9.17 -20.32
C GLY A 26 -11.13 -10.44 -19.81
N PRO A 27 -11.79 -11.59 -19.88
CA PRO A 27 -11.16 -12.87 -19.61
C PRO A 27 -9.89 -13.09 -20.44
N GLU A 28 -8.91 -13.79 -19.88
CA GLU A 28 -7.58 -13.97 -20.49
C GLU A 28 -7.63 -14.53 -21.91
N GLU A 29 -8.59 -15.42 -22.18
CA GLU A 29 -8.77 -16.06 -23.48
C GLU A 29 -9.15 -15.10 -24.61
N ILE A 30 -9.64 -13.88 -24.29
CA ILE A 30 -10.02 -12.86 -25.27
C ILE A 30 -9.17 -11.61 -25.17
N GLN A 31 -8.24 -11.53 -24.23
CA GLN A 31 -7.36 -10.37 -24.10
C GLN A 31 -6.47 -10.22 -25.34
N ASP A 32 -6.47 -9.02 -25.90
CA ASP A 32 -5.65 -8.62 -27.04
C ASP A 32 -5.39 -7.11 -26.94
N PRO A 33 -4.28 -6.70 -26.30
CA PRO A 33 -3.97 -5.29 -26.07
C PRO A 33 -3.80 -4.48 -27.37
N GLU A 34 -3.37 -5.10 -28.46
CA GLU A 34 -3.24 -4.40 -29.76
C GLU A 34 -4.62 -4.10 -30.35
N GLN A 35 -5.52 -5.09 -30.34
CA GLN A 35 -6.93 -4.88 -30.73
C GLN A 35 -7.60 -3.86 -29.79
N ALA A 36 -7.35 -3.94 -28.49
CA ALA A 36 -7.85 -2.97 -27.54
C ALA A 36 -7.47 -1.54 -27.94
N LEU A 37 -6.20 -1.29 -28.27
CA LEU A 37 -5.71 0.01 -28.74
C LEU A 37 -6.43 0.48 -30.00
N GLN A 38 -6.64 -0.40 -30.99
CA GLN A 38 -7.31 -0.03 -32.22
C GLN A 38 -8.75 0.45 -31.97
N TYR A 39 -9.51 -0.33 -31.21
CA TYR A 39 -10.91 -0.03 -30.91
C TYR A 39 -11.05 1.20 -29.99
N LEU A 40 -10.21 1.33 -28.95
CA LEU A 40 -10.23 2.48 -28.05
C LEU A 40 -9.80 3.78 -28.74
N LYS A 41 -8.81 3.74 -29.65
CA LYS A 41 -8.42 4.89 -30.46
C LYS A 41 -9.57 5.35 -31.35
N LYS A 42 -10.33 4.42 -31.94
CA LYS A 42 -11.51 4.77 -32.74
C LYS A 42 -12.60 5.43 -31.90
N ALA A 43 -12.88 4.87 -30.69
CA ALA A 43 -13.83 5.47 -29.75
C ALA A 43 -13.41 6.90 -29.34
N ALA A 44 -12.11 7.10 -29.03
CA ALA A 44 -11.57 8.42 -28.68
C ALA A 44 -11.66 9.41 -29.83
N GLN A 45 -11.41 9.00 -31.10
CA GLN A 45 -11.59 9.82 -32.32
C GLN A 45 -13.05 10.24 -32.52
N MET A 46 -14.00 9.40 -32.13
CA MET A 46 -15.43 9.68 -32.13
C MET A 46 -15.90 10.53 -30.94
N GLY A 47 -14.98 11.02 -30.11
CA GLY A 47 -15.28 11.92 -29.01
C GLY A 47 -15.53 11.22 -27.64
N TYR A 48 -15.34 9.91 -27.54
CA TYR A 48 -15.50 9.22 -26.24
C TYR A 48 -14.24 9.38 -25.40
N THR A 49 -14.22 10.45 -24.62
CA THR A 49 -13.04 10.89 -23.85
C THR A 49 -12.57 9.89 -22.80
N TYR A 50 -13.48 9.06 -22.27
CA TYR A 50 -13.15 8.01 -21.31
C TYR A 50 -12.18 6.96 -21.88
N ALA A 51 -12.15 6.76 -23.20
CA ALA A 51 -11.18 5.87 -23.85
C ALA A 51 -9.73 6.36 -23.73
N LEU A 52 -9.51 7.67 -23.48
CA LEU A 52 -8.16 8.24 -23.42
C LEU A 52 -7.33 7.67 -22.26
N SER A 53 -7.94 7.48 -21.10
CA SER A 53 -7.26 6.88 -19.94
C SER A 53 -6.88 5.42 -20.20
N PHE A 54 -7.78 4.62 -20.79
CA PHE A 54 -7.47 3.22 -21.12
C PHE A 54 -6.35 3.09 -22.15
N ILE A 55 -6.31 3.96 -23.16
CA ILE A 55 -5.19 3.99 -24.12
C ILE A 55 -3.89 4.33 -23.40
N GLY A 56 -3.92 5.31 -22.50
CA GLY A 56 -2.78 5.67 -21.66
C GLY A 56 -2.34 4.51 -20.76
N ASP A 57 -3.28 3.78 -20.17
CA ASP A 57 -2.98 2.63 -19.30
C ASP A 57 -2.34 1.48 -20.09
N ILE A 58 -2.81 1.18 -21.32
CA ILE A 58 -2.19 0.16 -22.18
C ILE A 58 -0.74 0.52 -22.50
N TYR A 59 -0.45 1.78 -22.86
CA TYR A 59 0.91 2.23 -23.12
C TYR A 59 1.78 2.29 -21.84
N ARG A 60 1.20 2.42 -20.67
CA ARG A 60 1.94 2.47 -19.39
C ARG A 60 2.19 1.11 -18.76
N THR A 61 1.25 0.17 -18.86
CA THR A 61 1.24 -1.11 -18.11
C THR A 61 0.92 -2.33 -18.96
N GLY A 62 0.83 -2.19 -20.26
CA GLY A 62 0.59 -3.29 -21.19
C GLY A 62 1.79 -4.23 -21.33
N PRO A 63 1.73 -5.18 -22.26
CA PRO A 63 2.86 -6.01 -22.64
C PRO A 63 4.11 -5.16 -22.98
N GLU A 64 5.29 -5.71 -22.75
CA GLU A 64 6.57 -4.99 -22.88
C GLU A 64 6.72 -4.30 -24.24
N GLU A 65 6.25 -4.96 -25.30
CA GLU A 65 6.31 -4.47 -26.68
C GLU A 65 5.43 -3.24 -26.93
N LEU A 66 4.41 -3.02 -26.09
CA LEU A 66 3.50 -1.88 -26.18
C LEU A 66 3.83 -0.76 -25.21
N ILE A 67 4.74 -0.98 -24.27
CA ILE A 67 5.09 0.05 -23.28
C ILE A 67 5.74 1.24 -23.97
N ASP A 68 5.03 2.37 -23.93
CA ASP A 68 5.50 3.68 -24.41
C ASP A 68 5.00 4.79 -23.48
N TYR A 69 5.84 5.17 -22.55
CA TYR A 69 5.49 6.22 -21.57
C TYR A 69 5.26 7.61 -22.21
N ALA A 70 5.85 7.88 -23.36
CA ALA A 70 5.61 9.13 -24.09
C ALA A 70 4.20 9.17 -24.67
N GLU A 71 3.76 8.06 -25.29
CA GLU A 71 2.39 7.91 -25.75
C GLU A 71 1.40 7.88 -24.57
N ALA A 72 1.71 7.16 -23.48
CA ALA A 72 0.89 7.17 -22.27
C ALA A 72 0.66 8.60 -21.78
N LYS A 73 1.73 9.39 -21.63
CA LYS A 73 1.66 10.79 -21.22
C LYS A 73 0.82 11.62 -22.19
N ARG A 74 1.01 11.42 -23.50
CA ARG A 74 0.25 12.15 -24.54
C ARG A 74 -1.25 11.90 -24.44
N TYR A 75 -1.67 10.65 -24.23
CA TYR A 75 -3.08 10.31 -24.09
C TYR A 75 -3.66 10.77 -22.75
N TYR A 76 -2.91 10.61 -21.66
CA TYR A 76 -3.33 11.18 -20.38
C TYR A 76 -3.46 12.70 -20.44
N GLN A 77 -2.54 13.41 -21.12
CA GLN A 77 -2.65 14.86 -21.28
C GLN A 77 -3.94 15.26 -22.00
N LYS A 78 -4.29 14.59 -23.11
CA LYS A 78 -5.59 14.80 -23.78
C LYS A 78 -6.77 14.59 -22.83
N GLY A 79 -6.73 13.57 -21.98
CA GLY A 79 -7.75 13.33 -20.98
C GLY A 79 -7.77 14.41 -19.89
N VAL A 80 -6.62 14.88 -19.45
CA VAL A 80 -6.48 16.00 -18.50
C VAL A 80 -7.11 17.28 -19.05
N ASP A 81 -6.92 17.57 -20.35
CA ASP A 81 -7.44 18.76 -21.03
C ASP A 81 -8.98 18.78 -21.08
N VAL A 82 -9.59 17.59 -21.11
CA VAL A 82 -11.07 17.42 -21.04
C VAL A 82 -11.55 17.03 -19.63
N ASN A 83 -10.68 17.12 -18.62
CA ASN A 83 -10.99 16.81 -17.24
C ASN A 83 -11.44 15.36 -16.97
N GLU A 84 -10.98 14.39 -17.73
CA GLU A 84 -11.22 12.97 -17.51
C GLU A 84 -10.42 12.49 -16.28
N ILE A 85 -11.12 11.93 -15.28
CA ILE A 85 -10.56 11.69 -13.95
C ILE A 85 -9.46 10.62 -13.95
N ASN A 86 -9.65 9.52 -14.71
CA ASN A 86 -8.65 8.45 -14.75
C ASN A 86 -7.38 8.87 -15.51
N ALA A 87 -7.50 9.73 -16.50
CA ALA A 87 -6.33 10.31 -17.16
C ALA A 87 -5.55 11.25 -16.23
N ILE A 88 -6.25 12.04 -15.40
CA ILE A 88 -5.63 12.87 -14.36
C ILE A 88 -4.88 11.95 -13.35
N LYS A 89 -5.50 10.85 -12.92
CA LYS A 89 -4.86 9.82 -12.09
C LYS A 89 -3.64 9.21 -12.77
N GLY A 90 -3.76 8.85 -14.06
CA GLY A 90 -2.65 8.31 -14.86
C GLY A 90 -1.45 9.27 -14.93
N MET A 91 -1.73 10.57 -15.13
CA MET A 91 -0.68 11.60 -15.10
C MET A 91 -0.02 11.70 -13.72
N ALA A 92 -0.78 11.63 -12.63
CA ALA A 92 -0.21 11.57 -11.28
C ALA A 92 0.76 10.40 -11.12
N LEU A 93 0.37 9.20 -11.58
CA LEU A 93 1.20 8.00 -11.53
C LEU A 93 2.50 8.15 -12.31
N LEU A 94 2.48 8.74 -13.52
CA LEU A 94 3.70 8.96 -14.29
C LEU A 94 4.73 9.80 -13.50
N TYR A 95 4.29 10.87 -12.83
CA TYR A 95 5.17 11.70 -12.04
C TYR A 95 5.61 11.06 -10.72
N LEU A 96 4.72 10.32 -10.03
CA LEU A 96 5.05 9.64 -8.78
C LEU A 96 6.05 8.50 -8.99
N LEU A 97 5.94 7.78 -10.12
CA LEU A 97 6.78 6.63 -10.42
C LEU A 97 7.99 6.96 -11.31
N GLY A 98 8.07 8.18 -11.87
CA GLY A 98 9.13 8.55 -12.81
C GLY A 98 9.04 7.82 -14.17
N GLN A 99 7.84 7.43 -14.59
CA GLN A 99 7.63 6.70 -15.85
C GLN A 99 7.56 7.66 -17.04
N GLY A 100 8.60 7.65 -17.87
CA GLY A 100 8.72 8.55 -19.03
C GLY A 100 8.89 10.05 -18.69
N VAL A 101 9.04 10.37 -17.42
CA VAL A 101 9.32 11.69 -16.89
C VAL A 101 10.25 11.57 -15.70
N THR A 102 10.97 12.62 -15.36
CA THR A 102 11.70 12.67 -14.08
C THR A 102 10.70 12.56 -12.93
N GLN A 103 10.96 11.65 -11.98
CA GLN A 103 10.12 11.48 -10.79
C GLN A 103 9.95 12.82 -10.07
N ASN A 104 8.71 13.20 -9.78
CA ASN A 104 8.39 14.48 -9.15
C ASN A 104 7.11 14.36 -8.33
N ASN A 105 7.27 14.11 -7.04
CA ASN A 105 6.14 13.94 -6.13
C ASN A 105 5.30 15.22 -5.98
N ALA A 106 5.88 16.41 -6.15
CA ALA A 106 5.12 17.67 -6.12
C ALA A 106 4.17 17.76 -7.34
N MET A 107 4.63 17.38 -8.53
CA MET A 107 3.77 17.28 -9.71
C MET A 107 2.74 16.16 -9.55
N GLY A 108 3.14 15.02 -8.98
CA GLY A 108 2.23 13.95 -8.62
C GLY A 108 1.11 14.44 -7.70
N ALA A 109 1.47 15.14 -6.62
CA ALA A 109 0.51 15.74 -5.67
C ALA A 109 -0.43 16.76 -6.34
N PHE A 110 0.07 17.57 -7.29
CA PHE A 110 -0.76 18.50 -8.07
C PHE A 110 -1.87 17.77 -8.84
N TYR A 111 -1.52 16.68 -9.55
CA TYR A 111 -2.52 15.90 -10.28
C TYR A 111 -3.43 15.09 -9.34
N LEU A 112 -2.90 14.55 -8.23
CA LEU A 112 -3.73 13.90 -7.20
C LEU A 112 -4.76 14.87 -6.64
N LYS A 113 -4.35 16.12 -6.31
CA LYS A 113 -5.29 17.14 -5.85
C LYS A 113 -6.39 17.40 -6.87
N LYS A 114 -6.02 17.56 -8.15
CA LYS A 114 -6.98 17.76 -9.23
C LYS A 114 -7.99 16.60 -9.36
N ALA A 115 -7.56 15.36 -9.13
CA ALA A 115 -8.43 14.19 -9.14
C ALA A 115 -9.27 14.09 -7.85
N ALA A 116 -8.69 14.40 -6.68
CA ALA A 116 -9.38 14.42 -5.39
C ALA A 116 -10.51 15.46 -5.36
N ASP A 117 -10.27 16.68 -5.89
CA ASP A 117 -11.26 17.75 -6.03
C ASP A 117 -12.46 17.32 -6.91
N LYS A 118 -12.32 16.25 -7.69
CA LYS A 118 -13.38 15.61 -8.49
C LYS A 118 -14.00 14.37 -7.84
N GLY A 119 -13.67 14.10 -6.58
CA GLY A 119 -14.24 12.99 -5.83
C GLY A 119 -13.52 11.64 -6.00
N ASN A 120 -12.32 11.60 -6.57
CA ASN A 120 -11.58 10.35 -6.70
C ASN A 120 -10.97 9.91 -5.38
N ALA A 121 -11.55 8.88 -4.75
CA ALA A 121 -11.15 8.38 -3.43
C ALA A 121 -9.70 7.87 -3.39
N TRP A 122 -9.23 7.20 -4.45
CA TRP A 122 -7.83 6.78 -4.59
C TRP A 122 -6.87 7.98 -4.52
N ALA A 123 -7.20 9.06 -5.24
CA ALA A 123 -6.37 10.27 -5.23
C ALA A 123 -6.40 10.98 -3.87
N MET A 124 -7.54 11.01 -3.18
CA MET A 124 -7.65 11.53 -1.81
C MET A 124 -6.71 10.76 -0.86
N TYR A 125 -6.77 9.43 -0.89
CA TYR A 125 -5.90 8.59 -0.07
C TYR A 125 -4.40 8.85 -0.36
N HIS A 126 -3.99 8.79 -1.62
CA HIS A 126 -2.58 8.98 -1.98
C HIS A 126 -2.08 10.40 -1.67
N LEU A 127 -2.92 11.41 -1.84
CA LEU A 127 -2.56 12.78 -1.46
C LEU A 127 -2.42 12.93 0.07
N GLY A 128 -3.34 12.33 0.84
CA GLY A 128 -3.26 12.24 2.29
C GLY A 128 -1.98 11.56 2.75
N ARG A 129 -1.59 10.47 2.10
CA ARG A 129 -0.34 9.75 2.35
C ARG A 129 0.90 10.60 2.07
N LEU A 130 0.94 11.32 0.95
CA LEU A 130 2.05 12.23 0.64
C LEU A 130 2.20 13.33 1.69
N TYR A 131 1.10 13.93 2.17
CA TYR A 131 1.14 14.91 3.25
C TYR A 131 1.56 14.31 4.59
N TYR A 132 1.18 13.05 4.86
CA TYR A 132 1.56 12.36 6.09
C TYR A 132 3.07 12.10 6.16
N TYR A 133 3.66 11.53 5.11
CA TYR A 133 5.09 11.21 5.07
C TYR A 133 5.99 12.41 4.70
N GLY A 134 5.47 13.42 4.02
CA GLY A 134 6.26 14.52 3.50
C GLY A 134 7.12 14.12 2.29
N GLU A 135 6.63 13.16 1.49
CA GLU A 135 7.37 12.63 0.33
C GLU A 135 7.33 13.60 -0.86
N GLY A 136 8.37 14.44 -0.98
CA GLY A 136 8.52 15.40 -2.07
C GLY A 136 7.60 16.64 -1.98
N ILE A 137 6.78 16.71 -0.94
CA ILE A 137 6.02 17.89 -0.54
C ILE A 137 6.17 18.09 0.98
N PRO A 138 6.01 19.31 1.51
CA PRO A 138 6.10 19.53 2.94
C PRO A 138 5.10 18.65 3.71
N ARG A 139 5.61 17.99 4.76
CA ARG A 139 4.76 17.19 5.67
C ARG A 139 3.69 18.08 6.29
N ASN A 140 2.44 17.66 6.24
CA ASN A 140 1.31 18.37 6.83
C ASN A 140 0.27 17.39 7.37
N PRO A 141 0.37 16.97 8.65
CA PRO A 141 -0.55 16.00 9.25
C PRO A 141 -2.02 16.45 9.25
N LYS A 142 -2.26 17.77 9.28
CA LYS A 142 -3.64 18.29 9.22
C LYS A 142 -4.27 18.07 7.85
N LEU A 143 -3.55 18.39 6.77
CA LEU A 143 -4.02 18.09 5.42
C LEU A 143 -4.10 16.58 5.16
N ALA A 144 -3.17 15.80 5.73
CA ALA A 144 -3.25 14.34 5.67
C ALA A 144 -4.55 13.83 6.27
N LEU A 145 -4.90 14.31 7.47
CA LEU A 145 -6.15 13.97 8.15
C LEU A 145 -7.37 14.32 7.30
N ASP A 146 -7.41 15.54 6.75
CA ASP A 146 -8.55 16.01 5.95
C ASP A 146 -8.74 15.14 4.68
N TYR A 147 -7.67 14.86 3.92
CA TYR A 147 -7.77 14.04 2.70
C TYR A 147 -8.04 12.56 2.99
N LEU A 148 -7.48 12.01 4.08
CA LEU A 148 -7.76 10.63 4.48
C LEU A 148 -9.19 10.46 4.98
N GLN A 149 -9.73 11.47 5.69
CA GLN A 149 -11.13 11.48 6.06
C GLN A 149 -12.05 11.49 4.82
N MET A 150 -11.74 12.34 3.82
CA MET A 150 -12.49 12.34 2.56
C MET A 150 -12.44 10.98 1.85
N ALA A 151 -11.27 10.32 1.85
CA ALA A 151 -11.11 8.98 1.27
C ALA A 151 -11.92 7.92 2.04
N TYR A 152 -11.92 7.98 3.37
CA TYR A 152 -12.71 7.12 4.24
C TYR A 152 -14.22 7.30 3.99
N ASP A 153 -14.71 8.54 3.92
CA ASP A 153 -16.10 8.86 3.64
C ASP A 153 -16.54 8.39 2.25
N ALA A 154 -15.60 8.31 1.31
CA ALA A 154 -15.79 7.71 -0.01
C ALA A 154 -15.62 6.17 -0.02
N ASN A 155 -15.57 5.53 1.15
CA ASN A 155 -15.39 4.08 1.35
C ASN A 155 -14.11 3.50 0.73
N TYR A 156 -12.99 4.24 0.75
CA TYR A 156 -11.70 3.70 0.33
C TYR A 156 -11.04 2.92 1.48
N PRO A 157 -10.85 1.58 1.36
CA PRO A 157 -10.46 0.73 2.49
C PRO A 157 -9.16 1.14 3.16
N ASP A 158 -8.09 1.39 2.36
CA ASP A 158 -6.75 1.68 2.86
C ASP A 158 -6.67 3.02 3.64
N ALA A 159 -7.71 3.86 3.55
CA ALA A 159 -7.76 5.09 4.34
C ALA A 159 -7.94 4.80 5.83
N CYS A 160 -8.53 3.65 6.19
CA CYS A 160 -8.85 3.31 7.58
C CYS A 160 -7.58 3.20 8.43
N SER A 161 -6.56 2.50 7.95
CA SER A 161 -5.31 2.27 8.69
C SER A 161 -4.56 3.57 8.96
N LEU A 162 -4.36 4.38 7.93
CA LEU A 162 -3.57 5.61 8.07
C LEU A 162 -4.34 6.70 8.84
N LEU A 163 -5.65 6.80 8.63
CA LEU A 163 -6.52 7.69 9.41
C LEU A 163 -6.55 7.28 10.89
N GLY A 164 -6.67 5.97 11.17
CA GLY A 164 -6.57 5.42 12.51
C GLY A 164 -5.25 5.78 13.19
N LEU A 165 -4.13 5.65 12.47
CA LEU A 165 -2.80 5.98 12.98
C LEU A 165 -2.66 7.47 13.32
N LEU A 166 -3.25 8.36 12.51
CA LEU A 166 -3.27 9.81 12.82
C LEU A 166 -4.02 10.10 14.12
N TYR A 167 -5.18 9.47 14.34
CA TYR A 167 -5.93 9.61 15.59
C TYR A 167 -5.21 8.97 16.78
N GLU A 168 -4.59 7.81 16.60
CA GLU A 168 -3.82 7.15 17.66
C GLU A 168 -2.66 8.02 18.15
N ARG A 169 -1.90 8.62 17.23
CA ARG A 169 -0.74 9.45 17.53
C ARG A 169 -1.06 10.91 17.86
N GLY A 170 -2.29 11.35 17.59
CA GLY A 170 -2.64 12.76 17.74
C GLY A 170 -1.95 13.67 16.71
N GLU A 171 -1.69 13.15 15.51
CA GLU A 171 -1.05 13.91 14.45
C GLU A 171 -2.08 14.66 13.61
N GLY A 172 -2.02 15.99 13.64
CA GLY A 172 -3.02 16.86 12.99
C GLY A 172 -4.34 17.00 13.73
N THR A 173 -4.52 16.29 14.84
CA THR A 173 -5.69 16.29 15.72
C THR A 173 -5.28 15.92 17.14
N ALA A 174 -6.19 15.99 18.12
CA ALA A 174 -5.96 15.42 19.45
C ALA A 174 -5.95 13.88 19.36
N PRO A 175 -5.11 13.18 20.16
CA PRO A 175 -5.10 11.72 20.20
C PRO A 175 -6.46 11.16 20.58
N ASN A 176 -6.89 10.10 19.88
CA ASN A 176 -8.15 9.43 20.16
C ASN A 176 -8.05 7.92 19.81
N ILE A 177 -7.58 7.12 20.76
CA ILE A 177 -7.37 5.69 20.58
C ILE A 177 -8.68 4.91 20.35
N GLU A 178 -9.80 5.37 20.93
CA GLU A 178 -11.10 4.72 20.73
C GLU A 178 -11.56 4.87 19.27
N LEU A 179 -11.40 6.06 18.70
CA LEU A 179 -11.72 6.31 17.29
C LEU A 179 -10.74 5.55 16.37
N ALA A 180 -9.45 5.53 16.70
CA ALA A 180 -8.44 4.76 15.97
C ALA A 180 -8.83 3.28 15.89
N ASN A 181 -9.19 2.68 17.03
CA ASN A 181 -9.64 1.28 17.08
C ASN A 181 -10.92 1.03 16.25
N LYS A 182 -11.88 1.95 16.25
CA LYS A 182 -13.08 1.85 15.39
C LYS A 182 -12.71 1.87 13.91
N LEU A 183 -11.75 2.72 13.52
CA LEU A 183 -11.25 2.78 12.14
C LEU A 183 -10.50 1.50 11.76
N TYR A 184 -9.65 0.95 12.63
CA TYR A 184 -8.97 -0.32 12.38
C TYR A 184 -9.95 -1.50 12.27
N ILE A 185 -11.00 -1.55 13.11
CA ILE A 185 -12.07 -2.55 13.00
C ILE A 185 -12.76 -2.41 11.63
N ARG A 186 -13.10 -1.18 11.21
CA ARG A 186 -13.73 -0.94 9.92
C ARG A 186 -12.81 -1.33 8.75
N GLY A 187 -11.50 -1.01 8.84
CA GLY A 187 -10.51 -1.42 7.84
C GLY A 187 -10.38 -2.94 7.75
N HIS A 188 -10.36 -3.64 8.88
CA HIS A 188 -10.40 -5.10 8.92
C HIS A 188 -11.64 -5.67 8.20
N GLU A 189 -12.83 -5.13 8.46
CA GLU A 189 -14.07 -5.55 7.77
C GLU A 189 -14.00 -5.34 6.24
N LEU A 190 -13.30 -4.28 5.79
CA LEU A 190 -13.09 -3.96 4.39
C LEU A 190 -11.90 -4.70 3.76
N GLY A 191 -11.13 -5.45 4.56
CA GLY A 191 -10.00 -6.24 4.09
C GLY A 191 -8.68 -5.51 4.02
N ASP A 192 -8.53 -4.34 4.67
CA ASP A 192 -7.25 -3.63 4.81
C ASP A 192 -6.31 -4.39 5.78
N ASP A 193 -5.21 -4.91 5.26
CA ASP A 193 -4.24 -5.71 6.02
C ASP A 193 -3.46 -4.87 7.05
N GLN A 194 -3.21 -3.60 6.77
CA GLN A 194 -2.57 -2.70 7.71
C GLN A 194 -3.47 -2.44 8.94
N SER A 195 -4.77 -2.25 8.73
CA SER A 195 -5.73 -2.15 9.82
C SER A 195 -5.79 -3.42 10.67
N MET A 196 -5.71 -4.61 10.05
CA MET A 196 -5.64 -5.88 10.78
C MET A 196 -4.40 -5.91 11.68
N TRP A 197 -3.25 -5.49 11.16
CA TRP A 197 -2.01 -5.45 11.92
C TRP A 197 -2.08 -4.46 13.10
N TYR A 198 -2.53 -3.21 12.88
CA TYR A 198 -2.67 -2.24 13.98
C TYR A 198 -3.65 -2.72 15.06
N LEU A 199 -4.78 -3.27 14.64
CA LEU A 199 -5.77 -3.82 15.57
C LEU A 199 -5.20 -4.99 16.38
N ALA A 200 -4.39 -5.86 15.76
CA ALA A 200 -3.70 -6.95 16.43
C ALA A 200 -2.71 -6.44 17.49
N CYS A 201 -1.92 -5.41 17.14
CA CYS A 201 -1.02 -4.75 18.09
C CYS A 201 -1.80 -4.16 19.29
N ASN A 202 -2.94 -3.52 19.04
CA ASN A 202 -3.74 -2.92 20.11
C ASN A 202 -4.40 -3.98 21.00
N TYR A 203 -4.79 -5.16 20.49
CA TYR A 203 -5.18 -6.30 21.33
C TYR A 203 -4.01 -6.92 22.09
N LEU A 204 -2.82 -6.96 21.48
CA LEU A 204 -1.61 -7.49 22.13
C LEU A 204 -1.20 -6.63 23.34
N ASP A 205 -1.20 -5.30 23.16
CA ASP A 205 -0.71 -4.34 24.16
C ASP A 205 -1.82 -3.89 25.13
N GLY A 206 -3.09 -4.03 24.77
CA GLY A 206 -4.22 -3.51 25.53
C GLY A 206 -4.41 -1.99 25.31
N ASN A 207 -4.06 -1.48 24.13
CA ASN A 207 -4.11 -0.07 23.82
C ASN A 207 -5.53 0.35 23.36
N GLY A 208 -6.30 0.91 24.28
CA GLY A 208 -7.71 1.29 24.08
C GLY A 208 -8.68 0.12 23.89
N LEU A 209 -8.18 -1.12 23.98
CA LEU A 209 -8.95 -2.37 23.94
C LEU A 209 -8.47 -3.28 25.09
N PRO A 210 -9.33 -4.17 25.62
CA PRO A 210 -8.86 -5.20 26.56
C PRO A 210 -7.82 -6.11 25.88
N LYS A 211 -6.71 -6.42 26.60
CA LYS A 211 -5.72 -7.38 26.10
C LYS A 211 -6.39 -8.70 25.72
N ASP A 212 -6.13 -9.15 24.48
CA ASP A 212 -6.63 -10.42 23.98
C ASP A 212 -5.61 -11.03 23.01
N TYR A 213 -4.72 -11.83 23.53
CA TYR A 213 -3.68 -12.48 22.75
C TYR A 213 -4.21 -13.42 21.66
N LYS A 214 -5.38 -14.06 21.88
CA LYS A 214 -5.97 -14.94 20.87
C LYS A 214 -6.53 -14.15 19.68
N ARG A 215 -7.13 -13.00 19.95
CA ARG A 215 -7.57 -12.10 18.89
C ARG A 215 -6.37 -11.50 18.14
N ALA A 216 -5.33 -11.09 18.88
CA ALA A 216 -4.11 -10.58 18.27
C ALA A 216 -3.47 -11.62 17.32
N GLU A 217 -3.28 -12.87 17.78
CA GLU A 217 -2.77 -13.98 16.97
C GLU A 217 -3.58 -14.19 15.69
N LYS A 218 -4.91 -14.27 15.82
CA LYS A 218 -5.81 -14.47 14.66
C LYS A 218 -5.68 -13.34 13.65
N LEU A 219 -5.64 -12.09 14.10
CA LEU A 219 -5.53 -10.92 13.22
C LEU A 219 -4.16 -10.84 12.55
N PHE A 220 -3.06 -11.17 13.26
CA PHE A 220 -1.73 -11.28 12.65
C PHE A 220 -1.72 -12.34 11.54
N ILE A 221 -2.30 -13.52 11.76
CA ILE A 221 -2.39 -14.58 10.75
C ILE A 221 -3.15 -14.06 9.51
N GLN A 222 -4.31 -13.42 9.71
CA GLN A 222 -5.10 -12.86 8.61
C GLN A 222 -4.34 -11.77 7.83
N ALA A 223 -3.59 -10.92 8.52
CA ALA A 223 -2.74 -9.90 7.89
C ALA A 223 -1.60 -10.54 7.08
N ILE A 224 -0.97 -11.59 7.61
CA ILE A 224 0.10 -12.36 6.93
C ILE A 224 -0.42 -13.02 5.65
N GLU A 225 -1.61 -13.60 5.66
CA GLU A 225 -2.26 -14.21 4.48
C GLU A 225 -2.48 -13.18 3.35
N ARG A 226 -2.49 -11.88 3.69
CA ARG A 226 -2.60 -10.76 2.74
C ARG A 226 -1.27 -10.11 2.40
N GLY A 227 -0.16 -10.66 2.88
CA GLY A 227 1.20 -10.18 2.59
C GLY A 227 1.73 -9.12 3.56
N ASN A 228 1.12 -8.93 4.72
CA ASN A 228 1.61 -8.00 5.72
C ASN A 228 2.82 -8.57 6.46
N GLU A 229 4.02 -8.20 6.06
CA GLU A 229 5.28 -8.67 6.68
C GLU A 229 5.52 -8.13 8.11
N PRO A 230 5.17 -6.89 8.46
CA PRO A 230 5.17 -6.45 9.86
C PRO A 230 4.40 -7.38 10.80
N ALA A 231 3.21 -7.86 10.39
CA ALA A 231 2.41 -8.79 11.19
C ALA A 231 3.15 -10.11 11.42
N ARG A 232 3.92 -10.59 10.45
CA ARG A 232 4.75 -11.80 10.55
C ARG A 232 5.81 -11.67 11.64
N ILE A 233 6.47 -10.52 11.72
CA ILE A 233 7.50 -10.24 12.73
C ILE A 233 6.87 -10.16 14.13
N ASP A 234 5.71 -9.52 14.27
CA ASP A 234 5.04 -9.39 15.56
C ASP A 234 4.42 -10.71 16.05
N LEU A 235 3.90 -11.54 15.15
CA LEU A 235 3.46 -12.90 15.47
C LEU A 235 4.64 -13.76 15.95
N ALA A 236 5.78 -13.70 15.28
CA ALA A 236 6.98 -14.43 15.71
C ALA A 236 7.45 -13.94 17.09
N ARG A 237 7.46 -12.63 17.34
CA ARG A 237 7.77 -12.06 18.65
C ARG A 237 6.82 -12.57 19.72
N MET A 238 5.54 -12.58 19.46
CA MET A 238 4.50 -13.08 20.37
C MET A 238 4.79 -14.54 20.78
N ILE A 239 5.15 -15.39 19.82
CA ILE A 239 5.45 -16.81 20.07
C ILE A 239 6.80 -16.99 20.79
N PHE A 240 7.85 -16.24 20.41
CA PHE A 240 9.13 -16.24 21.12
C PHE A 240 9.00 -15.91 22.62
N HIS A 241 8.11 -14.98 22.96
CA HIS A 241 7.84 -14.59 24.33
C HIS A 241 6.77 -15.42 25.03
N GLY A 242 6.08 -16.33 24.32
CA GLY A 242 4.99 -17.12 24.90
C GLY A 242 3.76 -16.29 25.29
N LEU A 243 3.48 -15.19 24.56
CA LEU A 243 2.35 -14.31 24.86
C LEU A 243 1.05 -14.96 24.39
N GLY A 244 0.21 -15.39 25.36
CA GLY A 244 -1.07 -16.05 25.08
C GLY A 244 -0.99 -17.49 24.55
N THR A 245 0.21 -18.03 24.40
CA THR A 245 0.48 -19.39 23.93
C THR A 245 1.72 -19.95 24.64
N VAL A 246 1.99 -21.23 24.48
CA VAL A 246 3.27 -21.81 24.92
C VAL A 246 4.37 -21.28 24.02
N GLN A 247 5.50 -20.91 24.65
CA GLN A 247 6.70 -20.51 23.93
C GLN A 247 7.13 -21.63 22.97
N ASP A 248 7.27 -21.30 21.70
CA ASP A 248 7.72 -22.23 20.65
C ASP A 248 8.71 -21.52 19.72
N PRO A 249 10.01 -21.53 20.08
CA PRO A 249 11.04 -20.84 19.32
C PRO A 249 11.22 -21.37 17.89
N GLN A 250 11.01 -22.67 17.68
CA GLN A 250 11.12 -23.26 16.36
C GLN A 250 10.03 -22.75 15.44
N LYS A 251 8.76 -22.76 15.91
CA LYS A 251 7.63 -22.20 15.16
C LYS A 251 7.83 -20.70 14.89
N ALA A 252 8.30 -19.95 15.89
CA ALA A 252 8.56 -18.50 15.71
C ALA A 252 9.63 -18.24 14.65
N TYR A 253 10.70 -19.05 14.65
CA TYR A 253 11.76 -18.95 13.63
C TYR A 253 11.24 -19.23 12.22
N GLU A 254 10.46 -20.30 12.03
CA GLU A 254 9.87 -20.61 10.72
C GLU A 254 8.95 -19.49 10.21
N ILE A 255 8.21 -18.83 11.12
CA ILE A 255 7.35 -17.70 10.78
C ILE A 255 8.18 -16.49 10.32
N ILE A 256 9.29 -16.16 11.00
CA ILE A 256 10.09 -14.95 10.69
C ILE A 256 11.08 -15.17 9.54
N LYS A 257 11.43 -16.40 9.22
CA LYS A 257 12.44 -16.76 8.24
C LYS A 257 12.28 -16.04 6.88
N PRO A 258 11.08 -15.95 6.26
CA PRO A 258 10.89 -15.19 5.02
C PRO A 258 11.32 -13.71 5.15
N CYS A 259 11.06 -13.08 6.30
CA CYS A 259 11.49 -11.70 6.53
C CYS A 259 13.01 -11.54 6.64
N LEU A 260 13.70 -12.55 7.20
CA LEU A 260 15.17 -12.58 7.24
C LEU A 260 15.75 -12.74 5.83
N GLU A 261 15.19 -13.65 5.03
CA GLU A 261 15.62 -13.89 3.65
C GLU A 261 15.41 -12.66 2.75
N GLN A 262 14.36 -11.91 2.98
CA GLN A 262 14.07 -10.64 2.27
C GLN A 262 14.86 -9.44 2.81
N GLY A 263 15.60 -9.59 3.90
CA GLY A 263 16.44 -8.53 4.45
C GLY A 263 15.68 -7.47 5.25
N TYR A 264 14.58 -7.81 5.91
CA TYR A 264 13.89 -6.86 6.80
C TYR A 264 14.72 -6.60 8.07
N GLY A 265 15.22 -5.36 8.24
CA GLY A 265 16.03 -4.97 9.39
C GLY A 265 15.34 -5.22 10.74
N ARG A 266 14.01 -5.03 10.80
CA ARG A 266 13.20 -5.33 12.00
C ARG A 266 13.20 -6.83 12.38
N ALA A 267 13.31 -7.74 11.39
CA ALA A 267 13.42 -9.17 11.64
C ALA A 267 14.79 -9.53 12.27
N TYR A 268 15.87 -8.92 11.78
CA TYR A 268 17.19 -9.07 12.38
C TYR A 268 17.27 -8.49 13.79
N MET A 269 16.58 -7.37 14.05
CA MET A 269 16.42 -6.80 15.40
C MET A 269 15.79 -7.82 16.35
N LEU A 270 14.67 -8.45 15.95
CA LEU A 270 14.01 -9.48 16.77
C LEU A 270 14.92 -10.70 17.01
N MET A 271 15.66 -11.15 16.01
CA MET A 271 16.62 -12.24 16.20
C MET A 271 17.76 -11.87 17.13
N GLY A 272 18.22 -10.61 17.12
CA GLY A 272 19.16 -10.09 18.11
C GLY A 272 18.60 -10.18 19.52
N GLU A 273 17.35 -9.78 19.75
CA GLU A 273 16.65 -9.92 21.03
C GLU A 273 16.55 -11.39 21.48
N VAL A 274 16.31 -12.31 20.54
CA VAL A 274 16.24 -13.77 20.81
C VAL A 274 17.55 -14.29 21.39
N TYR A 275 18.69 -13.94 20.78
CA TYR A 275 20.01 -14.36 21.30
C TYR A 275 20.43 -13.60 22.57
N GLU A 276 20.11 -12.30 22.69
CA GLU A 276 20.38 -11.51 23.88
C GLU A 276 19.66 -12.08 25.12
N ASN A 277 18.41 -12.50 24.95
CA ASN A 277 17.56 -12.97 26.07
C ASN A 277 17.56 -14.50 26.24
N GLY A 278 18.08 -15.26 25.26
CA GLY A 278 18.06 -16.73 25.30
C GLY A 278 16.65 -17.28 25.07
N LEU A 279 15.88 -16.72 24.16
CA LEU A 279 14.51 -17.15 23.88
C LEU A 279 14.50 -18.42 23.01
N GLY A 280 14.66 -19.58 23.65
CA GLY A 280 14.73 -20.89 23.03
C GLY A 280 16.08 -21.24 22.38
N VAL A 281 17.07 -20.41 22.58
CA VAL A 281 18.48 -20.61 22.21
C VAL A 281 19.36 -20.27 23.41
N GLU A 282 20.60 -20.73 23.43
CA GLU A 282 21.56 -20.25 24.40
C GLU A 282 21.85 -18.76 24.22
N LYS A 283 21.99 -18.02 25.31
CA LYS A 283 22.36 -16.59 25.26
C LYS A 283 23.69 -16.39 24.58
N ASP A 284 23.73 -15.57 23.57
CA ASP A 284 24.93 -15.21 22.85
C ASP A 284 24.93 -13.71 22.50
N TYR A 285 25.58 -12.92 23.32
CA TYR A 285 25.71 -11.48 23.15
C TYR A 285 26.51 -11.10 21.89
N LYS A 286 27.47 -11.96 21.47
CA LYS A 286 28.25 -11.72 20.26
C LYS A 286 27.35 -11.86 19.03
N GLN A 287 26.59 -12.95 18.98
CA GLN A 287 25.62 -13.18 17.91
C GLN A 287 24.53 -12.09 17.91
N ALA A 288 24.05 -11.69 19.07
CA ALA A 288 23.08 -10.59 19.19
C ALA A 288 23.63 -9.29 18.59
N LYS A 289 24.88 -8.90 18.91
CA LYS A 289 25.54 -7.71 18.35
C LYS A 289 25.69 -7.80 16.81
N GLU A 290 26.04 -8.97 16.27
CA GLU A 290 26.13 -9.17 14.83
C GLU A 290 24.77 -8.96 14.14
N LEU A 291 23.70 -9.48 14.71
CA LEU A 291 22.34 -9.33 14.21
C LEU A 291 21.81 -7.88 14.30
N TYR A 292 22.12 -7.18 15.39
CA TYR A 292 21.78 -5.76 15.55
C TYR A 292 22.55 -4.88 14.56
N ARG A 293 23.85 -5.15 14.29
CA ARG A 293 24.60 -4.46 13.23
C ARG A 293 23.96 -4.69 11.88
N LYS A 294 23.57 -5.92 11.57
CA LYS A 294 22.89 -6.23 10.32
C LYS A 294 21.54 -5.52 10.20
N ALA A 295 20.79 -5.42 11.28
CA ALA A 295 19.56 -4.61 11.32
C ALA A 295 19.83 -3.15 11.01
N LEU A 296 20.89 -2.58 11.57
CA LEU A 296 21.32 -1.19 11.35
C LEU A 296 21.76 -0.95 9.89
N ASP A 297 22.58 -1.87 9.33
CA ASP A 297 23.02 -1.83 7.93
C ASP A 297 21.84 -1.88 6.93
N LEU A 298 20.75 -2.53 7.33
CA LEU A 298 19.49 -2.59 6.60
C LEU A 298 18.57 -1.37 6.88
N GLY A 299 19.10 -0.34 7.56
CA GLY A 299 18.40 0.92 7.81
C GLY A 299 17.47 0.93 9.04
N TYR A 300 17.48 -0.12 9.86
CA TYR A 300 16.66 -0.14 11.08
C TYR A 300 17.38 0.53 12.25
N SER A 301 17.28 1.85 12.35
CA SER A 301 18.04 2.71 13.28
C SER A 301 17.83 2.38 14.78
N PHE A 302 16.70 1.79 15.15
CA PHE A 302 16.43 1.36 16.54
C PHE A 302 17.42 0.31 17.06
N ALA A 303 18.12 -0.41 16.17
CA ALA A 303 19.15 -1.36 16.55
C ALA A 303 20.38 -0.69 17.19
N GLN A 304 20.61 0.62 16.98
CA GLN A 304 21.72 1.35 17.60
C GLN A 304 21.61 1.37 19.13
N GLU A 305 20.43 1.60 19.67
CA GLU A 305 20.21 1.61 21.14
C GLU A 305 20.54 0.26 21.78
N ALA A 306 20.19 -0.84 21.08
CA ALA A 306 20.52 -2.20 21.54
C ALA A 306 22.03 -2.45 21.53
N LEU A 307 22.73 -2.01 20.49
CA LEU A 307 24.20 -2.08 20.41
C LEU A 307 24.86 -1.28 21.51
N ASP A 308 24.47 -0.01 21.70
CA ASP A 308 25.01 0.88 22.73
C ASP A 308 24.78 0.32 24.14
N ARG A 309 23.67 -0.37 24.35
CA ARG A 309 23.38 -1.08 25.62
C ARG A 309 24.35 -2.24 25.83
N LEU A 310 24.50 -3.12 24.82
CA LEU A 310 25.37 -4.28 24.92
C LEU A 310 26.86 -3.92 24.99
N ASP A 311 27.29 -2.80 24.41
CA ASP A 311 28.67 -2.33 24.49
C ASP A 311 29.08 -1.83 25.86
N LYS A 312 28.08 -1.51 26.74
CA LYS A 312 28.35 -1.15 28.15
C LYS A 312 28.50 -2.36 29.09
N PHE A 313 28.03 -3.53 28.64
CA PHE A 313 28.03 -4.74 29.50
C PHE A 313 29.04 -5.81 29.05
N CYS A 314 29.74 -5.63 27.93
CA CYS A 314 30.68 -6.62 27.38
C CYS A 314 32.03 -5.95 27.05
#